data_89062eaadaad395ac90716bc4aaab667
#
_entry.id   89062eaadaad395ac90716bc4aaab667
#
_cell.length_a   1.000
_cell.length_b   1.000
_cell.length_c   1.000
_cell.angle_alpha   90.00
_cell.angle_beta   90.00
_cell.angle_gamma   90.00
#
_symmetry.space_group_name_H-M   'P 1'
#
loop_
_entity.id
_entity.type
_entity.pdbx_description
1 polymer ?
#
loop_
_entity_poly.entity_id
_entity_poly.type
_entity_poly.pdbx_seq_one_letter_code
_entity_poly.pdbx_strand_id
1 'polypeptide(L)'
;IAIVGERKFVSRYPFASSVPASEILQQTIKGDPWQIKGWMVYGTNMIHSLGNQAQTLEALNQLEFMVAIDVLPMEITSYADVILPEHTYLERYDDLDDRSYRVPYVGLRQPVVPPLYDTKSGYEIAKMLSEKMGKFDLFPDDVETYLDGRLREVNSSLAEIKEKGVLKKPEMDFYRKPWESLKFRTPSGKIELASSKLKARGFDAVPRYTPPQENPP
;
A
#
# COMPACT_ATOMS: atom_id res chain seq x y z
N ILE A 1 -3.89 2.79 4.79
CA ILE A 1 -4.22 3.89 5.71
C ILE A 1 -5.35 3.39 6.58
N ALA A 2 -5.06 3.09 7.86
CA ALA A 2 -6.08 2.77 8.82
C ALA A 2 -6.74 4.10 9.27
N ILE A 3 -7.99 4.28 8.93
CA ILE A 3 -8.77 5.42 9.43
C ILE A 3 -9.45 4.96 10.71
N VAL A 4 -9.07 5.56 11.83
CA VAL A 4 -9.70 5.31 13.12
C VAL A 4 -11.00 6.13 13.18
N GLY A 5 -12.15 5.44 13.20
CA GLY A 5 -13.48 6.02 13.31
C GLY A 5 -14.41 5.69 12.13
N GLU A 6 -15.69 6.05 12.25
CA GLU A 6 -16.74 5.79 11.25
C GLU A 6 -16.61 6.62 9.94
N ARG A 7 -15.58 7.45 9.82
CA ARG A 7 -15.35 8.27 8.64
C ARG A 7 -14.76 7.43 7.53
N LYS A 8 -15.61 6.89 6.67
CA LYS A 8 -15.18 6.23 5.44
C LYS A 8 -14.65 7.28 4.48
N PHE A 9 -13.44 7.11 4.03
CA PHE A 9 -12.88 7.85 2.92
C PHE A 9 -13.68 7.50 1.66
N VAL A 10 -14.42 8.44 1.13
CA VAL A 10 -15.21 8.22 -0.10
C VAL A 10 -14.40 8.78 -1.25
N SER A 11 -13.71 7.91 -1.99
CA SER A 11 -13.09 8.32 -3.23
C SER A 11 -14.17 8.75 -4.24
N ARG A 12 -13.90 9.84 -4.96
CA ARG A 12 -14.72 10.23 -6.13
C ARG A 12 -14.70 9.18 -7.24
N TYR A 13 -13.73 8.26 -7.21
CA TYR A 13 -13.61 7.17 -8.18
C TYR A 13 -14.43 5.96 -7.71
N PRO A 14 -15.49 5.58 -8.43
CA PRO A 14 -16.52 4.66 -7.94
C PRO A 14 -16.06 3.22 -7.72
N PHE A 15 -14.89 2.85 -8.26
CA PHE A 15 -14.35 1.49 -8.13
C PHE A 15 -12.97 1.44 -7.47
N ALA A 16 -12.47 2.58 -7.00
CA ALA A 16 -11.21 2.60 -6.27
C ALA A 16 -11.38 1.85 -4.94
N SER A 17 -10.54 0.86 -4.71
CA SER A 17 -10.45 0.14 -3.43
C SER A 17 -9.65 0.93 -2.38
N SER A 18 -8.90 1.93 -2.83
CA SER A 18 -8.09 2.83 -2.02
C SER A 18 -8.20 4.25 -2.55
N VAL A 19 -7.82 5.22 -1.74
CA VAL A 19 -7.82 6.62 -2.14
C VAL A 19 -6.57 6.92 -2.97
N PRO A 20 -6.69 7.45 -4.18
CA PRO A 20 -5.53 7.92 -4.94
C PRO A 20 -4.77 9.01 -4.19
N ALA A 21 -3.45 8.99 -4.28
CA ALA A 21 -2.61 9.98 -3.60
C ALA A 21 -2.95 11.43 -4.01
N SER A 22 -3.38 11.65 -5.25
CA SER A 22 -3.87 12.96 -5.72
C SER A 22 -5.09 13.47 -4.95
N GLU A 23 -5.97 12.60 -4.48
CA GLU A 23 -7.10 12.99 -3.63
C GLU A 23 -6.64 13.37 -2.22
N ILE A 24 -5.61 12.70 -1.69
CA ILE A 24 -5.01 13.05 -0.40
C ILE A 24 -4.44 14.46 -0.47
N LEU A 25 -3.74 14.82 -1.56
CA LEU A 25 -3.24 16.18 -1.77
C LEU A 25 -4.39 17.19 -1.77
N GLN A 26 -5.43 16.96 -2.55
CA GLN A 26 -6.57 17.87 -2.65
C GLN A 26 -7.27 18.07 -1.30
N GLN A 27 -7.40 17.00 -0.51
CA GLN A 27 -8.03 17.09 0.81
C GLN A 27 -7.13 17.78 1.83
N THR A 28 -5.82 17.60 1.75
CA THR A 28 -4.88 18.34 2.59
C THR A 28 -4.97 19.84 2.30
N ILE A 29 -5.07 20.22 1.01
CA ILE A 29 -5.11 21.62 0.59
C ILE A 29 -6.48 22.24 0.87
N LYS A 30 -7.57 21.57 0.49
CA LYS A 30 -8.93 22.13 0.52
C LYS A 30 -9.68 21.88 1.81
N GLY A 31 -9.29 20.87 2.59
CA GLY A 31 -10.01 20.49 3.80
C GLY A 31 -11.39 19.87 3.57
N ASP A 32 -11.70 19.40 2.37
CA ASP A 32 -12.99 18.81 2.00
C ASP A 32 -12.85 17.31 1.71
N PRO A 33 -13.63 16.44 2.34
CA PRO A 33 -14.69 16.68 3.35
C PRO A 33 -14.18 16.96 4.76
N TRP A 34 -12.89 16.86 5.04
CA TRP A 34 -12.22 17.22 6.30
C TRP A 34 -10.74 17.53 6.08
N GLN A 35 -10.20 18.37 6.94
CA GLN A 35 -8.78 18.74 6.90
C GLN A 35 -7.89 17.57 7.31
N ILE A 36 -6.95 17.21 6.45
CA ILE A 36 -5.83 16.31 6.80
C ILE A 36 -4.72 17.19 7.39
N LYS A 37 -4.37 16.94 8.66
CA LYS A 37 -3.44 17.76 9.43
C LYS A 37 -2.06 17.13 9.57
N GLY A 38 -1.96 15.82 9.43
CA GLY A 38 -0.71 15.10 9.58
C GLY A 38 -0.54 13.97 8.58
N TRP A 39 0.69 13.78 8.15
CA TRP A 39 1.07 12.64 7.31
C TRP A 39 2.14 11.79 7.98
N MET A 40 2.04 10.47 7.79
CA MET A 40 3.13 9.55 7.99
C MET A 40 3.49 8.95 6.62
N VAL A 41 4.67 9.25 6.15
CA VAL A 41 5.17 8.83 4.83
C VAL A 41 6.21 7.73 5.05
N TYR A 42 6.02 6.60 4.39
CA TYR A 42 6.87 5.43 4.53
C TYR A 42 7.39 4.95 3.18
N GLY A 43 8.72 4.97 3.02
CA GLY A 43 9.42 4.43 1.86
C GLY A 43 9.00 5.04 0.52
N THR A 44 8.62 6.32 0.50
CA THR A 44 8.21 6.99 -0.74
C THR A 44 8.55 8.48 -0.72
N ASN A 45 8.97 9.00 -1.86
CA ASN A 45 9.16 10.43 -2.08
C ASN A 45 8.02 10.99 -2.94
N MET A 46 6.95 11.48 -2.29
CA MET A 46 5.77 11.98 -2.98
C MET A 46 6.05 13.20 -3.85
N ILE A 47 7.12 13.96 -3.57
CA ILE A 47 7.53 15.13 -4.37
C ILE A 47 7.88 14.69 -5.80
N HIS A 48 8.47 13.50 -5.96
CA HIS A 48 8.87 12.97 -7.26
C HIS A 48 7.91 11.90 -7.81
N SER A 49 7.16 11.21 -6.95
CA SER A 49 6.29 10.12 -7.40
C SER A 49 4.90 10.58 -7.85
N LEU A 50 4.51 11.81 -7.56
CA LEU A 50 3.23 12.39 -7.98
C LEU A 50 3.40 13.36 -9.15
N GLY A 51 2.42 13.40 -10.05
CA GLY A 51 2.49 14.15 -11.31
C GLY A 51 2.51 15.68 -11.16
N ASN A 52 2.05 16.23 -10.03
CA ASN A 52 2.02 17.68 -9.79
C ASN A 52 2.84 18.05 -8.56
N GLN A 53 4.12 18.36 -8.79
CA GLN A 53 5.06 18.70 -7.73
C GLN A 53 4.63 19.96 -6.95
N ALA A 54 4.18 21.02 -7.65
CA ALA A 54 3.75 22.25 -7.00
C ALA A 54 2.61 22.00 -6.01
N GLN A 55 1.65 21.18 -6.39
CA GLN A 55 0.52 20.81 -5.52
C GLN A 55 0.97 19.93 -4.33
N THR A 56 1.96 19.05 -4.56
CA THR A 56 2.53 18.25 -3.47
C THR A 56 3.22 19.15 -2.45
N LEU A 57 4.01 20.14 -2.89
CA LEU A 57 4.67 21.09 -2.01
C LEU A 57 3.67 21.99 -1.28
N GLU A 58 2.60 22.41 -1.94
CA GLU A 58 1.50 23.14 -1.31
C GLU A 58 0.85 22.34 -0.19
N ALA A 59 0.55 21.05 -0.43
CA ALA A 59 -0.01 20.17 0.58
C ALA A 59 0.94 19.95 1.76
N LEU A 60 2.23 19.72 1.51
CA LEU A 60 3.24 19.56 2.56
C LEU A 60 3.33 20.79 3.47
N ASN A 61 3.27 22.01 2.90
CA ASN A 61 3.32 23.25 3.65
C ASN A 61 2.07 23.53 4.50
N GLN A 62 0.98 22.81 4.30
CA GLN A 62 -0.25 22.94 5.09
C GLN A 62 -0.37 21.92 6.22
N LEU A 63 0.57 20.96 6.31
CA LEU A 63 0.55 19.99 7.38
C LEU A 63 0.94 20.63 8.72
N GLU A 64 0.26 20.21 9.78
CA GLU A 64 0.61 20.55 11.16
C GLU A 64 1.67 19.60 11.72
N PHE A 65 1.79 18.38 11.15
CA PHE A 65 2.74 17.38 11.62
C PHE A 65 3.06 16.35 10.51
N MET A 66 4.34 16.06 10.35
CA MET A 66 4.80 15.06 9.38
C MET A 66 5.87 14.13 9.95
N VAL A 67 5.66 12.82 9.74
CA VAL A 67 6.64 11.78 10.03
C VAL A 67 7.12 11.18 8.72
N ALA A 68 8.43 11.09 8.53
CA ALA A 68 9.05 10.35 7.43
C ALA A 68 9.76 9.10 7.96
N ILE A 69 9.50 7.96 7.32
CA ILE A 69 10.17 6.69 7.61
C ILE A 69 10.86 6.27 6.32
N ASP A 70 12.18 6.29 6.29
CA ASP A 70 12.93 5.95 5.08
C ASP A 70 14.33 5.45 5.42
N VAL A 71 14.96 4.79 4.44
CA VAL A 71 16.32 4.28 4.51
C VAL A 71 17.38 5.32 4.12
N LEU A 72 16.96 6.36 3.43
CA LEU A 72 17.83 7.47 2.95
C LEU A 72 17.14 8.81 3.20
N PRO A 73 17.93 9.88 3.44
CA PRO A 73 17.40 11.24 3.44
C PRO A 73 17.02 11.63 2.00
N MET A 74 15.71 11.77 1.76
CA MET A 74 15.14 12.22 0.50
C MET A 74 14.62 13.66 0.63
N GLU A 75 14.26 14.33 -0.47
CA GLU A 75 13.74 15.70 -0.41
C GLU A 75 12.54 15.82 0.53
N ILE A 76 11.67 14.80 0.55
CA ILE A 76 10.48 14.79 1.39
C ILE A 76 10.83 14.77 2.88
N THR A 77 11.99 14.24 3.29
CA THR A 77 12.40 14.22 4.69
C THR A 77 12.68 15.61 5.23
N SER A 78 13.00 16.59 4.36
CA SER A 78 13.21 17.98 4.77
C SER A 78 11.93 18.69 5.24
N TYR A 79 10.76 18.12 4.97
CA TYR A 79 9.46 18.59 5.42
C TYR A 79 8.97 17.87 6.68
N ALA A 80 9.69 16.87 7.16
CA ALA A 80 9.26 16.07 8.29
C ALA A 80 9.67 16.71 9.62
N ASP A 81 8.74 16.71 10.58
CA ASP A 81 9.00 17.06 11.98
C ASP A 81 9.76 15.94 12.70
N VAL A 82 9.52 14.70 12.30
CA VAL A 82 10.19 13.50 12.85
C VAL A 82 10.63 12.59 11.70
N ILE A 83 11.89 12.17 11.75
CA ILE A 83 12.44 11.17 10.84
C ILE A 83 12.74 9.91 11.63
N LEU A 84 12.20 8.77 11.19
CA LEU A 84 12.48 7.45 11.73
C LEU A 84 13.32 6.67 10.72
N PRO A 85 14.64 6.51 10.98
CA PRO A 85 15.52 5.81 10.06
C PRO A 85 15.22 4.32 10.03
N GLU A 86 15.05 3.77 8.82
CA GLU A 86 14.72 2.37 8.63
C GLU A 86 15.93 1.52 8.22
N HIS A 87 15.91 0.23 8.56
CA HIS A 87 16.83 -0.77 8.04
C HIS A 87 16.77 -0.84 6.51
N THR A 88 17.90 -0.99 5.85
CA THR A 88 17.92 -1.33 4.43
C THR A 88 17.33 -2.74 4.20
N TYR A 89 16.96 -3.04 2.96
CA TYR A 89 16.39 -4.36 2.62
C TYR A 89 17.35 -5.55 2.85
N LEU A 90 18.65 -5.28 3.02
CA LEU A 90 19.66 -6.30 3.34
C LEU A 90 19.76 -6.60 4.84
N GLU A 91 19.22 -5.73 5.68
CA GLU A 91 19.37 -5.75 7.14
C GLU A 91 18.11 -6.25 7.86
N ARG A 92 17.01 -6.50 7.12
CA ARG A 92 15.71 -6.86 7.72
C ARG A 92 15.01 -8.00 7.00
N TYR A 93 14.02 -8.59 7.67
CA TYR A 93 12.97 -9.32 7.01
C TYR A 93 12.00 -8.32 6.37
N ASP A 94 11.60 -8.58 5.14
CA ASP A 94 10.39 -7.97 4.59
C ASP A 94 9.19 -8.89 4.84
N ASP A 95 7.99 -8.35 4.65
CA ASP A 95 6.78 -9.16 4.66
C ASP A 95 6.78 -10.15 3.48
N LEU A 96 5.97 -11.21 3.60
CA LEU A 96 5.87 -12.22 2.56
C LEU A 96 5.41 -11.61 1.25
N ASP A 97 6.10 -11.91 0.17
CA ASP A 97 5.66 -11.56 -1.18
C ASP A 97 4.67 -12.62 -1.68
N ASP A 98 3.38 -12.35 -1.48
CA ASP A 98 2.26 -13.22 -1.84
C ASP A 98 1.37 -12.62 -2.94
N ARG A 99 1.90 -11.65 -3.68
CA ARG A 99 1.17 -10.98 -4.76
C ARG A 99 0.74 -11.96 -5.85
N SER A 100 -0.34 -11.59 -6.54
CA SER A 100 -0.89 -12.40 -7.64
C SER A 100 0.00 -12.34 -8.88
N TYR A 101 0.88 -13.31 -9.00
CA TYR A 101 1.70 -13.53 -10.18
C TYR A 101 1.08 -14.57 -11.10
N ARG A 102 1.55 -14.62 -12.36
CA ARG A 102 1.16 -15.66 -13.31
C ARG A 102 1.50 -17.07 -12.80
N VAL A 103 2.65 -17.22 -12.18
CA VAL A 103 3.04 -18.39 -11.39
C VAL A 103 2.91 -18.02 -9.93
N PRO A 104 1.89 -18.51 -9.21
CA PRO A 104 1.74 -18.17 -7.81
C PRO A 104 2.90 -18.68 -6.98
N TYR A 105 3.45 -17.80 -6.18
CA TYR A 105 4.47 -18.15 -5.21
C TYR A 105 4.32 -17.29 -3.96
N VAL A 106 4.92 -17.75 -2.88
CA VAL A 106 5.19 -16.94 -1.69
C VAL A 106 6.70 -16.82 -1.58
N GLY A 107 7.19 -15.61 -1.52
CA GLY A 107 8.61 -15.28 -1.39
C GLY A 107 8.92 -14.67 -0.04
N LEU A 108 10.12 -14.98 0.49
CA LEU A 108 10.66 -14.37 1.69
C LEU A 108 11.98 -13.68 1.35
N ARG A 109 12.11 -12.42 1.75
CA ARG A 109 13.40 -11.74 1.83
C ARG A 109 13.90 -11.77 3.26
N GLN A 110 15.11 -12.31 3.43
CA GLN A 110 15.77 -12.45 4.73
C GLN A 110 16.89 -11.41 4.85
N PRO A 111 17.24 -11.00 6.09
CA PRO A 111 18.44 -10.21 6.28
C PRO A 111 19.68 -11.06 5.93
N VAL A 112 20.66 -10.43 5.31
CA VAL A 112 21.96 -11.03 4.94
C VAL A 112 23.13 -10.38 5.66
N VAL A 113 22.91 -9.21 6.26
CA VAL A 113 23.86 -8.50 7.11
C VAL A 113 23.14 -7.98 8.36
N PRO A 114 23.86 -7.81 9.49
CA PRO A 114 23.28 -7.14 10.64
C PRO A 114 23.05 -5.65 10.36
N PRO A 115 22.12 -4.99 11.07
CA PRO A 115 21.95 -3.54 10.98
C PRO A 115 23.24 -2.79 11.31
N LEU A 116 23.56 -1.79 10.47
CA LEU A 116 24.83 -1.08 10.58
C LEU A 116 24.76 0.13 11.51
N TYR A 117 23.57 0.73 11.66
CA TYR A 117 23.34 1.97 12.42
C TYR A 117 22.15 1.82 13.37
N ASP A 118 21.89 2.85 14.16
CA ASP A 118 20.69 2.92 15.03
C ASP A 118 19.43 3.17 14.19
N THR A 119 19.05 2.16 13.45
CA THR A 119 17.84 2.11 12.62
C THR A 119 16.91 1.03 13.18
N LYS A 120 15.69 0.95 12.69
CA LYS A 120 14.72 -0.10 13.03
C LYS A 120 14.03 -0.58 11.77
N SER A 121 13.66 -1.86 11.74
CA SER A 121 12.80 -2.36 10.66
C SER A 121 11.40 -1.74 10.72
N GLY A 122 10.69 -1.71 9.60
CA GLY A 122 9.32 -1.25 9.57
C GLY A 122 8.40 -2.01 10.54
N TYR A 123 8.65 -3.32 10.74
CA TYR A 123 7.96 -4.12 11.74
C TYR A 123 8.19 -3.59 13.16
N GLU A 124 9.45 -3.36 13.55
CA GLU A 124 9.79 -2.83 14.87
C GLU A 124 9.21 -1.43 15.10
N ILE A 125 9.29 -0.55 14.08
CA ILE A 125 8.70 0.80 14.13
C ILE A 125 7.19 0.70 14.38
N ALA A 126 6.48 -0.14 13.62
CA ALA A 126 5.05 -0.31 13.76
C ALA A 126 4.66 -0.90 15.13
N LYS A 127 5.41 -1.90 15.62
CA LYS A 127 5.22 -2.48 16.94
C LYS A 127 5.41 -1.44 18.04
N MET A 128 6.53 -0.72 18.02
CA MET A 128 6.84 0.31 19.02
C MET A 128 5.78 1.43 19.03
N LEU A 129 5.30 1.85 17.86
CA LEU A 129 4.23 2.84 17.76
C LEU A 129 2.92 2.30 18.33
N SER A 130 2.55 1.04 18.04
CA SER A 130 1.33 0.43 18.57
C SER A 130 1.36 0.34 20.09
N GLU A 131 2.49 -0.05 20.67
CA GLU A 131 2.69 -0.11 22.10
C GLU A 131 2.55 1.28 22.77
N LYS A 132 3.17 2.32 22.19
CA LYS A 132 3.04 3.72 22.65
C LYS A 132 1.60 4.23 22.57
N MET A 133 0.81 3.71 21.64
CA MET A 133 -0.61 4.01 21.51
C MET A 133 -1.51 3.12 22.39
N GLY A 134 -0.95 2.29 23.25
CA GLY A 134 -1.71 1.40 24.14
C GLY A 134 -2.33 0.20 23.41
N LYS A 135 -1.77 -0.20 22.26
CA LYS A 135 -2.24 -1.33 21.44
C LYS A 135 -1.22 -2.46 21.45
N PHE A 136 -1.12 -3.14 22.58
CA PHE A 136 -0.06 -4.14 22.83
C PHE A 136 -0.25 -5.46 22.07
N ASP A 137 -1.46 -5.78 21.63
CA ASP A 137 -1.79 -7.08 21.01
C ASP A 137 -1.81 -7.05 19.47
N LEU A 138 -1.36 -5.95 18.85
CA LEU A 138 -1.41 -5.84 17.39
C LEU A 138 -0.30 -6.60 16.66
N PHE A 139 0.83 -6.77 17.32
CA PHE A 139 2.01 -7.42 16.73
C PHE A 139 2.55 -8.51 17.67
N PRO A 140 2.93 -9.69 17.16
CA PRO A 140 3.73 -10.67 17.89
C PRO A 140 5.03 -10.06 18.44
N ASP A 141 5.71 -10.79 19.34
CA ASP A 141 6.92 -10.29 19.99
C ASP A 141 8.06 -10.03 19.01
N ASP A 142 8.14 -10.85 17.98
CA ASP A 142 9.16 -10.72 16.94
C ASP A 142 8.61 -10.99 15.54
N VAL A 143 9.34 -10.53 14.52
CA VAL A 143 8.98 -10.64 13.12
C VAL A 143 8.95 -12.09 12.62
N GLU A 144 9.76 -12.98 13.17
CA GLU A 144 9.78 -14.38 12.75
C GLU A 144 8.50 -15.10 13.20
N THR A 145 8.02 -14.84 14.39
CA THR A 145 6.72 -15.32 14.89
C THR A 145 5.57 -14.79 14.01
N TYR A 146 5.63 -13.51 13.61
CA TYR A 146 4.67 -12.94 12.70
C TYR A 146 4.66 -13.64 11.34
N LEU A 147 5.83 -13.83 10.73
CA LEU A 147 5.97 -14.47 9.42
C LEU A 147 5.57 -15.94 9.46
N ASP A 148 5.95 -16.68 10.51
CA ASP A 148 5.54 -18.08 10.68
C ASP A 148 4.03 -18.21 10.82
N GLY A 149 3.39 -17.31 11.56
CA GLY A 149 1.93 -17.25 11.66
C GLY A 149 1.25 -17.10 10.30
N ARG A 150 1.74 -16.20 9.46
CA ARG A 150 1.23 -16.02 8.10
C ARG A 150 1.48 -17.23 7.18
N LEU A 151 2.64 -17.88 7.32
CA LEU A 151 2.98 -19.07 6.51
C LEU A 151 2.12 -20.27 6.85
N ARG A 152 1.65 -20.41 8.09
CA ARG A 152 0.69 -21.45 8.48
C ARG A 152 -0.64 -21.36 7.71
N GLU A 153 -1.06 -20.16 7.32
CA GLU A 153 -2.27 -19.98 6.51
C GLU A 153 -2.17 -20.62 5.11
N VAL A 154 -0.94 -20.82 4.64
CA VAL A 154 -0.65 -21.49 3.36
C VAL A 154 -0.07 -22.89 3.54
N ASN A 155 -0.21 -23.48 4.74
CA ASN A 155 0.30 -24.80 5.12
C ASN A 155 1.82 -24.94 4.94
N SER A 156 2.58 -23.92 5.34
CA SER A 156 4.04 -23.90 5.32
C SER A 156 4.59 -23.38 6.65
N SER A 157 5.92 -23.27 6.78
CA SER A 157 6.62 -22.77 7.96
C SER A 157 7.74 -21.81 7.58
N LEU A 158 8.16 -21.01 8.55
CA LEU A 158 9.31 -20.12 8.38
C LEU A 158 10.60 -20.90 8.08
N ALA A 159 10.78 -22.06 8.71
CA ALA A 159 11.95 -22.91 8.48
C ALA A 159 12.02 -23.38 7.01
N GLU A 160 10.89 -23.80 6.45
CA GLU A 160 10.82 -24.26 5.06
C GLU A 160 11.13 -23.13 4.06
N ILE A 161 10.55 -21.94 4.26
CA ILE A 161 10.78 -20.83 3.30
C ILE A 161 12.15 -20.21 3.47
N LYS A 162 12.75 -20.23 4.66
CA LYS A 162 14.14 -19.80 4.89
C LYS A 162 15.12 -20.62 4.06
N GLU A 163 14.90 -21.93 3.94
CA GLU A 163 15.75 -22.82 3.15
C GLU A 163 15.51 -22.63 1.64
N LYS A 164 14.24 -22.54 1.23
CA LYS A 164 13.85 -22.50 -0.19
C LYS A 164 13.85 -21.10 -0.81
N GLY A 165 13.74 -20.07 0.02
CA GLY A 165 13.56 -18.66 -0.42
C GLY A 165 12.20 -18.38 -1.04
N VAL A 166 11.64 -19.33 -1.78
CA VAL A 166 10.36 -19.23 -2.51
C VAL A 166 9.59 -20.54 -2.42
N LEU A 167 8.31 -20.44 -2.07
CA LEU A 167 7.37 -21.56 -2.10
C LEU A 167 6.47 -21.41 -3.33
N LYS A 168 6.58 -22.30 -4.29
CA LYS A 168 5.72 -22.34 -5.49
C LYS A 168 4.53 -23.26 -5.24
N LYS A 169 3.36 -22.90 -5.74
CA LYS A 169 2.21 -23.80 -5.83
C LYS A 169 2.25 -24.51 -7.20
N PRO A 170 2.63 -25.78 -7.26
CA PRO A 170 2.93 -26.45 -8.54
C PRO A 170 1.72 -26.75 -9.42
N GLU A 171 0.50 -26.71 -8.90
CA GLU A 171 -0.70 -27.24 -9.58
C GLU A 171 -1.76 -26.21 -9.90
N MET A 172 -1.40 -24.95 -10.11
CA MET A 172 -2.40 -24.01 -10.61
C MET A 172 -2.40 -24.01 -12.14
N ASP A 173 -3.56 -24.30 -12.73
CA ASP A 173 -3.79 -24.07 -14.15
C ASP A 173 -3.60 -22.59 -14.48
N PHE A 174 -2.44 -22.26 -15.10
CA PHE A 174 -2.08 -20.91 -15.50
C PHE A 174 -3.03 -20.32 -16.55
N TYR A 175 -3.73 -21.17 -17.24
CA TYR A 175 -4.64 -20.81 -18.31
C TYR A 175 -6.08 -20.97 -17.85
N ARG A 176 -6.41 -20.42 -16.68
CA ARG A 176 -7.82 -20.27 -16.34
C ARG A 176 -8.50 -19.58 -17.52
N LYS A 177 -9.37 -20.35 -18.17
CA LYS A 177 -10.19 -19.87 -19.25
C LYS A 177 -11.59 -19.59 -18.69
N PRO A 178 -11.82 -18.45 -18.00
CA PRO A 178 -13.11 -18.17 -17.36
C PRO A 178 -14.25 -18.13 -18.39
N TRP A 179 -13.92 -17.89 -19.64
CA TRP A 179 -14.88 -17.95 -20.76
C TRP A 179 -15.40 -19.36 -21.05
N GLU A 180 -14.67 -20.43 -20.71
CA GLU A 180 -15.15 -21.80 -20.88
C GLU A 180 -16.24 -22.17 -19.88
N SER A 181 -16.18 -21.62 -18.68
CA SER A 181 -17.24 -21.78 -17.67
C SER A 181 -18.38 -20.78 -17.83
N LEU A 182 -18.23 -19.74 -18.67
CA LEU A 182 -19.18 -18.65 -18.89
C LEU A 182 -19.64 -17.95 -17.58
N LYS A 183 -18.83 -18.04 -16.52
CA LYS A 183 -19.11 -17.42 -15.22
C LYS A 183 -18.23 -16.19 -15.03
N PHE A 184 -18.82 -15.03 -15.14
CA PHE A 184 -18.17 -13.74 -14.93
C PHE A 184 -18.64 -13.11 -13.61
N ARG A 185 -17.74 -12.42 -12.91
CA ARG A 185 -18.05 -11.67 -11.67
C ARG A 185 -18.64 -10.28 -11.98
N THR A 186 -19.62 -10.24 -12.88
CA THR A 186 -20.36 -9.05 -13.28
C THR A 186 -21.79 -9.17 -12.80
N PRO A 187 -22.56 -8.08 -12.63
CA PRO A 187 -23.95 -8.13 -12.26
C PRO A 187 -24.82 -8.98 -13.20
N SER A 188 -24.49 -8.98 -14.48
CA SER A 188 -25.17 -9.79 -15.50
C SER A 188 -24.69 -11.24 -15.58
N GLY A 189 -23.59 -11.59 -14.92
CA GLY A 189 -22.92 -12.88 -15.08
C GLY A 189 -22.29 -13.09 -16.48
N LYS A 190 -22.26 -12.05 -17.33
CA LYS A 190 -21.71 -12.06 -18.69
C LYS A 190 -20.61 -11.03 -18.82
N ILE A 191 -19.87 -11.04 -19.92
CA ILE A 191 -18.96 -9.96 -20.28
C ILE A 191 -19.82 -8.69 -20.51
N GLU A 192 -19.57 -7.65 -19.72
CA GLU A 192 -20.26 -6.36 -19.88
C GLU A 192 -19.38 -5.41 -20.70
N LEU A 193 -19.82 -5.11 -21.92
CA LEU A 193 -19.20 -4.09 -22.78
C LEU A 193 -19.61 -2.68 -22.36
N ALA A 194 -20.75 -2.56 -21.66
CA ALA A 194 -21.20 -1.34 -21.01
C ALA A 194 -21.37 -1.62 -19.51
N SER A 195 -20.73 -0.83 -18.65
CA SER A 195 -20.74 -1.07 -17.20
C SER A 195 -22.06 -0.61 -16.57
N SER A 196 -22.90 -1.54 -16.19
CA SER A 196 -24.12 -1.28 -15.42
C SER A 196 -23.83 -0.59 -14.08
N LYS A 197 -22.70 -0.93 -13.44
CA LYS A 197 -22.24 -0.32 -12.17
C LYS A 197 -21.86 1.16 -12.33
N LEU A 198 -21.19 1.54 -13.41
CA LEU A 198 -20.88 2.93 -13.71
C LEU A 198 -22.17 3.73 -13.98
N LYS A 199 -23.05 3.20 -14.83
CA LYS A 199 -24.34 3.82 -15.14
C LYS A 199 -25.18 4.07 -13.89
N ALA A 200 -25.26 3.10 -12.98
CA ALA A 200 -25.99 3.23 -11.72
C ALA A 200 -25.44 4.33 -10.81
N ARG A 201 -24.19 4.76 -11.01
CA ARG A 201 -23.53 5.84 -10.26
C ARG A 201 -23.46 7.16 -11.01
N GLY A 202 -24.16 7.29 -12.13
CA GLY A 202 -24.22 8.52 -12.92
C GLY A 202 -23.05 8.75 -13.87
N PHE A 203 -22.19 7.75 -14.07
CA PHE A 203 -21.07 7.82 -15.01
C PHE A 203 -21.46 7.21 -16.36
N ASP A 204 -20.71 7.57 -17.41
CA ASP A 204 -20.85 6.91 -18.69
C ASP A 204 -20.59 5.41 -18.56
N ALA A 205 -21.51 4.61 -19.07
CA ALA A 205 -21.39 3.15 -19.04
C ALA A 205 -20.28 2.61 -19.94
N VAL A 206 -19.90 3.37 -20.96
CA VAL A 206 -18.87 3.04 -21.95
C VAL A 206 -17.77 4.09 -21.87
N PRO A 207 -16.50 3.70 -21.89
CA PRO A 207 -15.40 4.66 -21.92
C PRO A 207 -15.52 5.63 -23.09
N ARG A 208 -15.38 6.92 -22.80
CA ARG A 208 -15.31 7.98 -23.81
C ARG A 208 -13.96 8.67 -23.70
N TYR A 209 -13.47 9.16 -24.81
CA TYR A 209 -12.31 10.03 -24.81
C TYR A 209 -12.60 11.29 -24.00
N THR A 210 -11.76 11.57 -23.05
CA THR A 210 -11.70 12.85 -22.34
C THR A 210 -10.32 13.46 -22.59
N PRO A 211 -10.26 14.74 -23.01
CA PRO A 211 -8.96 15.37 -23.18
C PRO A 211 -8.19 15.39 -21.86
N PRO A 212 -6.84 15.33 -21.89
CA PRO A 212 -6.02 15.52 -20.71
C PRO A 212 -6.38 16.83 -20.01
N GLN A 213 -6.37 16.83 -18.67
CA GLN A 213 -6.59 18.06 -17.91
C GLN A 213 -5.37 19.00 -17.99
N GLU A 214 -4.21 18.45 -18.25
CA GLU A 214 -2.98 19.18 -18.49
C GLU A 214 -2.76 19.32 -20.00
N ASN A 215 -2.87 20.51 -20.51
CA ASN A 215 -2.44 20.82 -21.86
C ASN A 215 -0.95 21.20 -21.82
N PRO A 216 -0.12 20.70 -22.75
CA PRO A 216 1.25 21.20 -22.89
C PRO A 216 1.19 22.70 -23.15
N PRO A 217 2.20 23.47 -22.66
CA PRO A 217 2.29 24.91 -22.87
C PRO A 217 2.39 25.28 -24.34
#